data_cff80599a726e0714169f1327dd13178
#
_entry.id   cff80599a726e0714169f1327dd13178
#
_cell.length_a   1.000
_cell.length_b   1.000
_cell.length_c   1.000
_cell.angle_alpha   90.00
_cell.angle_beta   90.00
_cell.angle_gamma   90.00
#
_symmetry.space_group_name_H-M   'P 1'
#
loop_
_entity.id
_entity.type
_entity.pdbx_description
1 polymer ?
#
loop_
_entity_poly.entity_id
_entity_poly.type
_entity_poly.pdbx_seq_one_letter_code
_entity_poly.pdbx_strand_id
1 'polypeptide(L)'
;MYAEAQRLNPDSLYKLALRTYGEMLAAGYTSVGEFHYVHHQPGGQPYPNPNAMSEAILEAGREAGIRVVLLMTAYAQAGFNQPPEEIQRRFCDASVEAYLERVEPLRIAGVPIGVAPHSVRAVPEQWFRAIATYSQAHHLPLHIHADEQMAEIEQCQAAFGCTPIELLERFGALAPQTTIVLATHANETEIALLAQYGCTVCVCPTTEGDLGDGIAPYAELLTAKIPLAIGSDSNTRLDPIEELRWAEYSARMRYQRRRVLVADELASPGPSLLDYGTRRGATALGLEAGVIAPGMFADFVAVDLNHPMLAGWNADDFLDVLFFGASSEVAVGTWVGGERVWP
;
A
#
# COMPACT_ATOMS: atom_id res chain seq x y z
N MET A 1 7.85 -15.83 -6.25
CA MET A 1 7.89 -14.43 -6.70
C MET A 1 8.98 -14.19 -7.76
N TYR A 2 10.28 -14.21 -7.46
CA TYR A 2 11.37 -13.85 -8.40
C TYR A 2 11.38 -14.63 -9.73
N ALA A 3 11.12 -15.95 -9.71
CA ALA A 3 11.08 -16.76 -10.92
C ALA A 3 9.95 -16.35 -11.88
N GLU A 4 8.79 -15.99 -11.36
CA GLU A 4 7.68 -15.50 -12.18
C GLU A 4 7.97 -14.09 -12.70
N ALA A 5 8.54 -13.23 -11.87
CA ALA A 5 8.95 -11.89 -12.30
C ALA A 5 9.86 -11.95 -13.55
N GLN A 6 10.78 -12.95 -13.65
CA GLN A 6 11.65 -13.10 -14.81
C GLN A 6 10.94 -13.40 -16.13
N ARG A 7 9.69 -13.87 -16.08
CA ARG A 7 8.89 -14.20 -17.28
C ARG A 7 8.06 -13.04 -17.80
N LEU A 8 7.94 -11.97 -17.00
CA LEU A 8 7.13 -10.82 -17.36
C LEU A 8 7.82 -9.98 -18.45
N ASN A 9 7.01 -9.48 -19.36
CA ASN A 9 7.32 -8.43 -20.31
C ASN A 9 6.12 -7.47 -20.35
N PRO A 10 6.17 -6.33 -21.06
CA PRO A 10 5.07 -5.38 -21.06
C PRO A 10 3.71 -6.01 -21.40
N ASP A 11 3.63 -6.88 -22.42
CA ASP A 11 2.38 -7.50 -22.85
C ASP A 11 1.82 -8.48 -21.80
N SER A 12 2.68 -9.30 -21.20
CA SER A 12 2.25 -10.26 -20.17
C SER A 12 1.92 -9.59 -18.85
N LEU A 13 2.64 -8.52 -18.48
CA LEU A 13 2.34 -7.70 -17.31
C LEU A 13 1.01 -6.98 -17.47
N TYR A 14 0.75 -6.37 -18.64
CA TYR A 14 -0.54 -5.76 -18.97
C TYR A 14 -1.71 -6.74 -18.77
N LYS A 15 -1.61 -7.95 -19.33
CA LYS A 15 -2.66 -8.97 -19.20
C LYS A 15 -2.87 -9.42 -17.75
N LEU A 16 -1.79 -9.57 -17.00
CA LEU A 16 -1.85 -9.93 -15.58
C LEU A 16 -2.53 -8.81 -14.78
N ALA A 17 -2.06 -7.57 -14.95
CA ALA A 17 -2.60 -6.41 -14.26
C ALA A 17 -4.08 -6.17 -14.60
N LEU A 18 -4.47 -6.27 -15.87
CA LEU A 18 -5.86 -6.13 -16.31
C LEU A 18 -6.78 -7.13 -15.59
N ARG A 19 -6.36 -8.38 -15.49
CA ARG A 19 -7.10 -9.41 -14.76
C ARG A 19 -7.19 -9.09 -13.26
N THR A 20 -6.06 -8.77 -12.64
CA THR A 20 -5.98 -8.44 -11.21
C THR A 20 -6.86 -7.24 -10.86
N TYR A 21 -6.81 -6.19 -11.68
CA TYR A 21 -7.66 -5.01 -11.49
C TYR A 21 -9.15 -5.31 -11.68
N GLY A 22 -9.50 -6.22 -12.60
CA GLY A 22 -10.88 -6.72 -12.71
C GLY A 22 -11.35 -7.45 -11.45
N GLU A 23 -10.50 -8.28 -10.86
CA GLU A 23 -10.77 -8.95 -9.57
C GLU A 23 -10.91 -7.93 -8.42
N MET A 24 -10.05 -6.90 -8.39
CA MET A 24 -10.15 -5.82 -7.40
C MET A 24 -11.46 -5.03 -7.53
N LEU A 25 -11.86 -4.65 -8.74
CA LEU A 25 -13.13 -3.95 -8.99
C LEU A 25 -14.34 -4.79 -8.58
N ALA A 26 -14.30 -6.10 -8.85
CA ALA A 26 -15.32 -7.04 -8.41
C ALA A 26 -15.44 -7.11 -6.89
N ALA A 27 -14.32 -6.98 -6.18
CA ALA A 27 -14.29 -6.97 -4.73
C ALA A 27 -14.64 -5.60 -4.12
N GLY A 28 -14.75 -4.54 -4.94
CA GLY A 28 -15.14 -3.21 -4.49
C GLY A 28 -13.99 -2.21 -4.30
N TYR A 29 -12.77 -2.54 -4.72
CA TYR A 29 -11.70 -1.54 -4.82
C TYR A 29 -12.01 -0.56 -5.95
N THR A 30 -11.83 0.72 -5.73
CA THR A 30 -12.01 1.79 -6.73
C THR A 30 -10.68 2.44 -7.12
N SER A 31 -9.69 2.33 -6.24
CA SER A 31 -8.34 2.83 -6.46
C SER A 31 -7.30 1.91 -5.81
N VAL A 32 -6.09 1.95 -6.35
CA VAL A 32 -4.95 1.15 -5.88
C VAL A 32 -3.66 1.94 -5.96
N GLY A 33 -2.82 1.81 -4.92
CA GLY A 33 -1.40 2.15 -4.98
C GLY A 33 -0.64 0.94 -5.47
N GLU A 34 -0.16 0.99 -6.71
CA GLU A 34 0.59 -0.11 -7.33
C GLU A 34 2.06 0.00 -7.01
N PHE A 35 2.57 -0.86 -6.11
CA PHE A 35 3.98 -0.89 -5.70
C PHE A 35 4.83 -1.56 -6.77
N HIS A 36 5.20 -0.80 -7.81
CA HIS A 36 5.74 -1.31 -9.07
C HIS A 36 7.26 -1.27 -9.12
N TYR A 37 7.91 -2.43 -9.15
CA TYR A 37 9.38 -2.55 -9.22
C TYR A 37 9.92 -3.44 -10.36
N VAL A 38 9.09 -3.99 -11.24
CA VAL A 38 9.54 -4.76 -12.41
C VAL A 38 9.75 -3.80 -13.59
N HIS A 39 10.93 -3.19 -13.67
CA HIS A 39 11.18 -2.08 -14.62
C HIS A 39 11.87 -2.51 -15.91
N HIS A 40 12.88 -3.39 -15.79
CA HIS A 40 13.80 -3.69 -16.87
C HIS A 40 13.56 -5.09 -17.44
N GLN A 41 14.24 -5.40 -18.55
CA GLN A 41 14.32 -6.74 -19.10
C GLN A 41 15.01 -7.70 -18.11
N PRO A 42 14.81 -9.01 -18.23
CA PRO A 42 15.63 -9.98 -17.51
C PRO A 42 17.14 -9.66 -17.70
N GLY A 43 17.90 -9.68 -16.59
CA GLY A 43 19.30 -9.26 -16.60
C GLY A 43 19.55 -7.76 -16.39
N GLY A 44 18.47 -6.94 -16.28
CA GLY A 44 18.56 -5.53 -15.87
C GLY A 44 18.78 -4.53 -17.02
N GLN A 45 18.72 -4.98 -18.29
CA GLN A 45 18.81 -4.03 -19.40
C GLN A 45 17.51 -3.27 -19.55
N PRO A 46 17.55 -1.93 -19.72
CA PRO A 46 16.33 -1.14 -19.94
C PRO A 46 15.65 -1.55 -21.26
N TYR A 47 14.34 -1.37 -21.32
CA TYR A 47 13.62 -1.40 -22.57
C TYR A 47 13.96 -0.15 -23.42
N PRO A 48 13.74 -0.17 -24.76
CA PRO A 48 13.88 1.06 -25.59
C PRO A 48 13.06 2.23 -25.06
N ASN A 49 11.85 1.99 -24.55
CA ASN A 49 11.11 2.89 -23.69
C ASN A 49 11.34 2.47 -22.24
N PRO A 50 12.06 3.25 -21.42
CA PRO A 50 12.40 2.86 -20.05
C PRO A 50 11.19 2.72 -19.12
N ASN A 51 10.01 3.25 -19.51
CA ASN A 51 8.75 3.15 -18.78
C ASN A 51 7.77 2.12 -19.39
N ALA A 52 8.21 1.26 -20.32
CA ALA A 52 7.30 0.31 -20.99
C ALA A 52 6.53 -0.60 -20.01
N MET A 53 7.16 -1.04 -18.92
CA MET A 53 6.48 -1.84 -17.90
C MET A 53 5.48 -1.01 -17.08
N SER A 54 5.85 0.21 -16.72
CA SER A 54 4.97 1.17 -16.02
C SER A 54 3.75 1.54 -16.88
N GLU A 55 3.96 1.81 -18.16
CA GLU A 55 2.88 2.12 -19.11
C GLU A 55 1.93 0.93 -19.31
N ALA A 56 2.44 -0.31 -19.28
CA ALA A 56 1.61 -1.51 -19.32
C ALA A 56 0.65 -1.60 -18.12
N ILE A 57 1.11 -1.28 -16.92
CA ILE A 57 0.30 -1.20 -15.69
C ILE A 57 -0.76 -0.10 -15.81
N LEU A 58 -0.37 1.10 -16.23
CA LEU A 58 -1.28 2.24 -16.37
C LEU A 58 -2.35 1.99 -17.41
N GLU A 59 -1.99 1.39 -18.56
CA GLU A 59 -2.94 1.02 -19.60
C GLU A 59 -3.94 -0.05 -19.12
N ALA A 60 -3.46 -1.07 -18.38
CA ALA A 60 -4.32 -2.07 -17.77
C ALA A 60 -5.32 -1.45 -16.77
N GLY A 61 -4.87 -0.50 -15.96
CA GLY A 61 -5.74 0.24 -15.02
C GLY A 61 -6.79 1.06 -15.74
N ARG A 62 -6.39 1.75 -16.82
CA ARG A 62 -7.30 2.55 -17.66
C ARG A 62 -8.36 1.67 -18.34
N GLU A 63 -7.97 0.52 -18.88
CA GLU A 63 -8.91 -0.41 -19.54
C GLU A 63 -9.84 -1.08 -18.54
N ALA A 64 -9.34 -1.51 -17.38
CA ALA A 64 -10.18 -2.05 -16.30
C ALA A 64 -11.14 -1.01 -15.73
N GLY A 65 -10.75 0.28 -15.75
CA GLY A 65 -11.49 1.37 -15.13
C GLY A 65 -11.17 1.63 -13.67
N ILE A 66 -10.09 1.04 -13.12
CA ILE A 66 -9.61 1.31 -11.75
C ILE A 66 -8.66 2.52 -11.73
N ARG A 67 -8.70 3.30 -10.67
CA ARG A 67 -7.76 4.42 -10.48
C ARG A 67 -6.43 3.91 -9.91
N VAL A 68 -5.38 3.92 -10.71
CA VAL A 68 -4.03 3.52 -10.31
C VAL A 68 -3.22 4.75 -9.90
N VAL A 69 -2.64 4.72 -8.69
CA VAL A 69 -1.52 5.57 -8.30
C VAL A 69 -0.26 4.71 -8.40
N LEU A 70 0.57 4.99 -9.38
CA LEU A 70 1.75 4.19 -9.64
C LEU A 70 2.88 4.55 -8.66
N LEU A 71 3.14 3.70 -7.70
CA LEU A 71 4.22 3.84 -6.73
C LEU A 71 5.52 3.32 -7.38
N MET A 72 6.24 4.26 -8.01
CA MET A 72 7.50 3.95 -8.71
C MET A 72 8.55 3.51 -7.71
N THR A 73 8.93 2.24 -7.78
CA THR A 73 9.80 1.65 -6.75
C THR A 73 11.27 1.77 -7.11
N ALA A 74 12.07 2.32 -6.19
CA ALA A 74 13.52 2.31 -6.26
C ALA A 74 14.07 1.03 -5.60
N TYR A 75 14.98 0.35 -6.30
CA TYR A 75 15.68 -0.85 -5.84
C TYR A 75 17.14 -0.80 -6.32
N ALA A 76 18.11 -1.05 -5.46
CA ALA A 76 19.53 -0.90 -5.81
C ALA A 76 20.45 -1.99 -5.24
N GLN A 77 20.02 -2.75 -4.22
CA GLN A 77 20.87 -3.70 -3.52
C GLN A 77 20.06 -4.87 -2.93
N ALA A 78 20.70 -6.02 -2.74
CA ALA A 78 20.07 -7.23 -2.20
C ALA A 78 19.89 -7.19 -0.67
N GLY A 79 20.68 -6.38 0.00
CA GLY A 79 20.71 -6.21 1.46
C GLY A 79 21.71 -5.12 1.79
N PHE A 80 21.89 -4.79 3.06
CA PHE A 80 22.79 -3.71 3.48
C PHE A 80 24.21 -3.89 2.92
N ASN A 81 24.64 -2.96 2.07
CA ASN A 81 25.93 -2.97 1.37
C ASN A 81 26.18 -4.22 0.51
N GLN A 82 25.13 -4.90 0.06
CA GLN A 82 25.24 -6.07 -0.81
C GLN A 82 24.76 -5.73 -2.22
N PRO A 83 25.54 -6.01 -3.28
CA PRO A 83 25.11 -5.78 -4.65
C PRO A 83 23.88 -6.62 -4.96
N PRO A 84 23.00 -6.18 -5.90
CA PRO A 84 21.84 -6.94 -6.29
C PRO A 84 22.25 -8.29 -6.90
N GLU A 85 21.49 -9.33 -6.57
CA GLU A 85 21.62 -10.62 -7.24
C GLU A 85 21.22 -10.51 -8.71
N GLU A 86 21.65 -11.45 -9.54
CA GLU A 86 21.33 -11.43 -10.97
C GLU A 86 19.81 -11.36 -11.23
N ILE A 87 19.03 -12.11 -10.45
CA ILE A 87 17.57 -12.14 -10.56
C ILE A 87 16.90 -10.81 -10.16
N GLN A 88 17.56 -10.00 -9.34
CA GLN A 88 17.05 -8.69 -8.87
C GLN A 88 17.41 -7.55 -9.82
N ARG A 89 18.36 -7.73 -10.74
CA ARG A 89 18.84 -6.65 -11.63
C ARG A 89 17.74 -5.98 -12.43
N ARG A 90 16.68 -6.71 -12.78
CA ARG A 90 15.55 -6.14 -13.49
C ARG A 90 14.70 -5.15 -12.69
N PHE A 91 14.93 -5.07 -11.37
CA PHE A 91 14.28 -4.11 -10.47
C PHE A 91 15.14 -2.86 -10.24
N CYS A 92 16.44 -2.95 -10.58
CA CYS A 92 17.44 -1.97 -10.18
C CYS A 92 17.72 -0.96 -11.27
N ASP A 93 17.63 0.31 -10.95
CA ASP A 93 18.22 1.37 -11.76
C ASP A 93 19.74 1.48 -11.49
N ALA A 94 20.47 2.05 -12.41
CA ALA A 94 21.94 2.19 -12.29
C ALA A 94 22.33 3.27 -11.25
N SER A 95 21.48 4.27 -11.05
CA SER A 95 21.67 5.34 -10.07
C SER A 95 20.32 5.96 -9.69
N VAL A 96 20.32 6.80 -8.65
CA VAL A 96 19.11 7.53 -8.25
C VAL A 96 18.69 8.53 -9.33
N GLU A 97 19.63 9.11 -10.07
CA GLU A 97 19.35 10.00 -11.19
C GLU A 97 18.59 9.23 -12.29
N ALA A 98 19.05 8.02 -12.66
CA ALA A 98 18.38 7.17 -13.64
C ALA A 98 16.96 6.78 -13.18
N TYR A 99 16.77 6.51 -11.89
CA TYR A 99 15.45 6.29 -11.31
C TYR A 99 14.56 7.55 -11.48
N LEU A 100 15.05 8.72 -11.09
CA LEU A 100 14.30 9.97 -11.18
C LEU A 100 14.02 10.39 -12.64
N GLU A 101 14.94 10.08 -13.59
CA GLU A 101 14.73 10.27 -15.02
C GLU A 101 13.56 9.42 -15.57
N ARG A 102 13.20 8.31 -14.93
CA ARG A 102 11.98 7.54 -15.28
C ARG A 102 10.72 8.08 -14.61
N VAL A 103 10.84 8.60 -13.40
CA VAL A 103 9.72 9.17 -12.65
C VAL A 103 9.24 10.49 -13.25
N GLU A 104 10.16 11.38 -13.61
CA GLU A 104 9.86 12.77 -14.00
C GLU A 104 8.94 12.89 -15.24
N PRO A 105 9.12 12.12 -16.34
CA PRO A 105 8.22 12.18 -17.49
C PRO A 105 6.77 11.79 -17.13
N LEU A 106 6.58 10.82 -16.24
CA LEU A 106 5.24 10.40 -15.80
C LEU A 106 4.58 11.51 -14.96
N ARG A 107 5.35 12.13 -14.06
CA ARG A 107 4.89 13.28 -13.27
C ARG A 107 4.46 14.46 -14.16
N ILE A 108 5.31 14.84 -15.13
CA ILE A 108 5.02 15.94 -16.06
C ILE A 108 3.78 15.64 -16.91
N ALA A 109 3.58 14.39 -17.29
CA ALA A 109 2.39 13.95 -18.02
C ALA A 109 1.11 13.95 -17.16
N GLY A 110 1.21 14.24 -15.86
CA GLY A 110 0.06 14.29 -14.96
C GLY A 110 -0.46 12.90 -14.56
N VAL A 111 0.35 11.86 -14.72
CA VAL A 111 0.02 10.52 -14.23
C VAL A 111 -0.02 10.55 -12.69
N PRO A 112 -1.05 9.97 -12.05
CA PRO A 112 -1.03 9.79 -10.61
C PRO A 112 0.13 8.87 -10.21
N ILE A 113 1.15 9.41 -9.57
CA ILE A 113 2.34 8.67 -9.15
C ILE A 113 2.73 8.98 -7.71
N GLY A 114 3.43 8.05 -7.10
CA GLY A 114 4.22 8.24 -5.90
C GLY A 114 5.63 7.69 -6.10
N VAL A 115 6.51 7.92 -5.16
CA VAL A 115 7.86 7.35 -5.10
C VAL A 115 7.91 6.31 -4.00
N ALA A 116 8.62 5.21 -4.23
CA ALA A 116 8.65 4.09 -3.29
C ALA A 116 10.07 3.49 -3.18
N PRO A 117 10.96 4.02 -2.33
CA PRO A 117 12.15 3.27 -1.96
C PRO A 117 11.70 1.96 -1.31
N HIS A 118 12.10 0.80 -1.89
CA HIS A 118 11.52 -0.49 -1.51
C HIS A 118 11.59 -0.75 0.01
N SER A 119 12.78 -0.66 0.57
CA SER A 119 13.05 -0.82 2.01
C SER A 119 14.44 -0.29 2.33
N VAL A 120 14.77 -0.10 3.60
CA VAL A 120 16.11 0.32 4.02
C VAL A 120 17.21 -0.66 3.62
N ARG A 121 16.85 -1.94 3.40
CA ARG A 121 17.78 -2.98 2.93
C ARG A 121 18.10 -2.84 1.43
N ALA A 122 17.10 -2.44 0.65
CA ALA A 122 17.17 -2.44 -0.81
C ALA A 122 17.66 -1.13 -1.43
N VAL A 123 17.74 -0.06 -0.66
CA VAL A 123 18.06 1.28 -1.16
C VAL A 123 19.13 1.93 -0.28
N PRO A 124 20.24 2.45 -0.83
CA PRO A 124 21.28 3.10 -0.05
C PRO A 124 20.87 4.51 0.40
N GLU A 125 21.49 5.00 1.49
CA GLU A 125 21.19 6.30 2.13
C GLU A 125 21.08 7.47 1.13
N GLN A 126 22.05 7.61 0.25
CA GLN A 126 22.07 8.73 -0.71
C GLN A 126 20.84 8.76 -1.61
N TRP A 127 20.28 7.58 -1.97
CA TRP A 127 19.06 7.49 -2.76
C TRP A 127 17.85 7.91 -1.92
N PHE A 128 17.79 7.47 -0.67
CA PHE A 128 16.71 7.88 0.24
C PHE A 128 16.63 9.40 0.34
N ARG A 129 17.77 10.06 0.58
CA ARG A 129 17.81 11.52 0.70
C ARG A 129 17.34 12.21 -0.58
N ALA A 130 17.76 11.71 -1.75
CA ALA A 130 17.36 12.26 -3.04
C ALA A 130 15.86 12.05 -3.30
N ILE A 131 15.35 10.83 -3.05
CA ILE A 131 13.95 10.47 -3.28
C ILE A 131 13.02 11.21 -2.30
N ALA A 132 13.39 11.31 -1.01
CA ALA A 132 12.64 12.07 -0.02
C ALA A 132 12.57 13.56 -0.39
N THR A 133 13.70 14.15 -0.80
CA THR A 133 13.74 15.53 -1.26
C THR A 133 12.85 15.75 -2.48
N TYR A 134 12.89 14.82 -3.45
CA TYR A 134 12.05 14.87 -4.65
C TYR A 134 10.55 14.75 -4.29
N SER A 135 10.19 13.81 -3.43
CA SER A 135 8.82 13.63 -2.92
C SER A 135 8.28 14.91 -2.28
N GLN A 136 9.08 15.51 -1.38
CA GLN A 136 8.70 16.75 -0.69
C GLN A 136 8.56 17.94 -1.64
N ALA A 137 9.50 18.10 -2.57
CA ALA A 137 9.49 19.20 -3.54
C ALA A 137 8.29 19.15 -4.50
N HIS A 138 7.78 17.96 -4.80
CA HIS A 138 6.68 17.76 -5.74
C HIS A 138 5.38 17.30 -5.07
N HIS A 139 5.33 17.24 -3.73
CA HIS A 139 4.18 16.80 -2.95
C HIS A 139 3.66 15.40 -3.36
N LEU A 140 4.58 14.49 -3.69
CA LEU A 140 4.25 13.12 -4.09
C LEU A 140 4.14 12.21 -2.86
N PRO A 141 3.21 11.25 -2.84
CA PRO A 141 3.23 10.16 -1.86
C PRO A 141 4.58 9.43 -1.86
N LEU A 142 5.08 9.10 -0.68
CA LEU A 142 6.25 8.24 -0.50
C LEU A 142 5.84 7.02 0.30
N HIS A 143 5.97 5.83 -0.30
CA HIS A 143 5.66 4.56 0.36
C HIS A 143 6.91 3.72 0.54
N ILE A 144 7.02 3.01 1.66
CA ILE A 144 8.18 2.18 1.97
C ILE A 144 7.82 1.05 2.95
N HIS A 145 8.31 -0.16 2.69
CA HIS A 145 8.25 -1.26 3.66
C HIS A 145 9.30 -1.04 4.76
N ALA A 146 8.88 -1.09 6.00
CA ALA A 146 9.76 -1.02 7.16
C ALA A 146 9.18 -1.78 8.35
N ASP A 147 10.07 -2.37 9.16
CA ASP A 147 9.76 -3.16 10.34
C ASP A 147 8.80 -4.33 10.06
N GLU A 148 8.93 -4.92 8.87
CA GLU A 148 8.15 -6.06 8.44
C GLU A 148 8.54 -7.32 9.20
N GLN A 149 9.84 -7.65 9.22
CA GLN A 149 10.37 -8.87 9.78
C GLN A 149 11.48 -8.61 10.79
N MET A 150 11.55 -9.42 11.84
CA MET A 150 12.60 -9.31 12.86
C MET A 150 14.01 -9.35 12.24
N ALA A 151 14.21 -10.15 11.19
CA ALA A 151 15.48 -10.22 10.47
C ALA A 151 15.90 -8.88 9.85
N GLU A 152 14.96 -8.07 9.38
CA GLU A 152 15.24 -6.70 8.88
C GLU A 152 15.75 -5.81 10.00
N ILE A 153 15.09 -5.83 11.16
CA ILE A 153 15.45 -5.04 12.33
C ILE A 153 16.84 -5.42 12.84
N GLU A 154 17.10 -6.72 13.01
CA GLU A 154 18.40 -7.23 13.45
C GLU A 154 19.55 -6.83 12.51
N GLN A 155 19.33 -6.96 11.20
CA GLN A 155 20.31 -6.55 10.20
C GLN A 155 20.52 -5.02 10.18
N CYS A 156 19.45 -4.23 10.33
CA CYS A 156 19.53 -2.77 10.40
C CYS A 156 20.32 -2.33 11.64
N GLN A 157 20.01 -2.90 12.79
CA GLN A 157 20.75 -2.64 14.04
C GLN A 157 22.22 -3.03 13.93
N ALA A 158 22.54 -4.15 13.30
CA ALA A 158 23.92 -4.58 13.09
C ALA A 158 24.69 -3.64 12.14
N ALA A 159 24.02 -3.10 11.11
CA ALA A 159 24.64 -2.24 10.10
C ALA A 159 24.72 -0.77 10.54
N PHE A 160 23.73 -0.25 11.23
CA PHE A 160 23.57 1.20 11.51
C PHE A 160 23.38 1.55 12.99
N GLY A 161 23.23 0.57 13.86
CA GLY A 161 23.01 0.78 15.30
C GLY A 161 21.63 1.38 15.62
N CYS A 162 20.64 1.20 14.75
CA CYS A 162 19.27 1.68 14.93
C CYS A 162 18.28 0.78 14.16
N THR A 163 17.00 0.97 14.43
CA THR A 163 15.91 0.25 13.73
C THR A 163 15.56 0.88 12.37
N PRO A 164 14.79 0.21 11.50
CA PRO A 164 14.47 0.73 10.18
C PRO A 164 13.78 2.10 10.17
N ILE A 165 12.75 2.31 10.99
CA ILE A 165 12.05 3.59 11.05
C ILE A 165 12.94 4.69 11.64
N GLU A 166 13.77 4.41 12.65
CA GLU A 166 14.78 5.34 13.14
C GLU A 166 15.81 5.71 12.05
N LEU A 167 16.15 4.75 11.18
CA LEU A 167 17.05 4.99 10.05
C LEU A 167 16.39 5.89 9.00
N LEU A 168 15.10 5.69 8.73
CA LEU A 168 14.32 6.56 7.83
C LEU A 168 14.26 8.00 8.35
N GLU A 169 14.12 8.20 9.65
CA GLU A 169 14.21 9.53 10.28
C GLU A 169 15.56 10.18 10.00
N ARG A 170 16.66 9.47 10.26
CA ARG A 170 18.03 9.96 9.98
C ARG A 170 18.25 10.30 8.50
N PHE A 171 17.59 9.60 7.59
CA PHE A 171 17.66 9.86 6.14
C PHE A 171 16.75 11.00 5.68
N GLY A 172 15.88 11.54 6.57
CA GLY A 172 14.93 12.59 6.25
C GLY A 172 13.75 12.12 5.41
N ALA A 173 13.42 10.83 5.50
CA ALA A 173 12.34 10.21 4.71
C ALA A 173 10.98 10.26 5.41
N LEU A 174 10.91 10.61 6.70
CA LEU A 174 9.64 10.77 7.43
C LEU A 174 9.03 12.15 7.20
N ALA A 175 7.79 12.18 6.73
CA ALA A 175 7.03 13.40 6.44
C ALA A 175 5.52 13.07 6.36
N PRO A 176 4.62 14.06 6.34
CA PRO A 176 3.18 13.79 6.27
C PRO A 176 2.71 12.98 5.04
N GLN A 177 3.45 13.05 3.92
CA GLN A 177 3.17 12.27 2.72
C GLN A 177 3.83 10.87 2.74
N THR A 178 4.52 10.50 3.82
CA THR A 178 5.17 9.19 3.96
C THR A 178 4.20 8.17 4.56
N THR A 179 4.08 7.04 3.88
CA THR A 179 3.36 5.86 4.34
C THR A 179 4.35 4.73 4.59
N ILE A 180 4.40 4.27 5.83
CA ILE A 180 5.13 3.05 6.20
C ILE A 180 4.21 1.87 5.94
N VAL A 181 4.66 0.96 5.08
CA VAL A 181 3.95 -0.29 4.80
C VAL A 181 4.40 -1.34 5.80
N LEU A 182 3.44 -2.04 6.40
CA LEU A 182 3.58 -3.07 7.44
C LEU A 182 3.78 -2.48 8.85
N ALA A 183 4.97 -2.01 9.23
CA ALA A 183 5.29 -1.55 10.59
C ALA A 183 4.93 -2.59 11.67
N THR A 184 5.00 -3.89 11.34
CA THR A 184 4.53 -5.04 12.13
C THR A 184 5.22 -5.11 13.49
N HIS A 185 6.49 -4.72 13.52
CA HIS A 185 7.33 -4.76 14.72
C HIS A 185 7.75 -3.37 15.23
N ALA A 186 7.03 -2.31 14.82
CA ALA A 186 7.33 -0.94 15.27
C ALA A 186 7.27 -0.84 16.81
N ASN A 187 8.31 -0.29 17.41
CA ASN A 187 8.43 -0.08 18.84
C ASN A 187 7.91 1.30 19.28
N GLU A 188 7.88 1.58 20.57
CA GLU A 188 7.36 2.83 21.13
C GLU A 188 8.09 4.08 20.58
N THR A 189 9.42 4.01 20.40
CA THR A 189 10.23 5.12 19.86
C THR A 189 9.85 5.40 18.41
N GLU A 190 9.72 4.36 17.62
CA GLU A 190 9.34 4.46 16.22
C GLU A 190 7.91 4.99 16.04
N ILE A 191 6.98 4.50 16.86
CA ILE A 191 5.60 5.00 16.90
C ILE A 191 5.58 6.50 17.23
N ALA A 192 6.41 6.95 18.19
CA ALA A 192 6.52 8.36 18.52
C ALA A 192 7.08 9.19 17.34
N LEU A 193 8.07 8.68 16.61
CA LEU A 193 8.59 9.31 15.38
C LEU A 193 7.50 9.40 14.31
N LEU A 194 6.79 8.33 14.01
CA LEU A 194 5.70 8.34 13.03
C LEU A 194 4.63 9.38 13.38
N ALA A 195 4.24 9.46 14.64
CA ALA A 195 3.29 10.46 15.11
C ALA A 195 3.84 11.90 14.99
N GLN A 196 5.10 12.11 15.35
CA GLN A 196 5.78 13.41 15.26
C GLN A 196 5.81 13.94 13.81
N TYR A 197 6.10 13.07 12.85
CA TYR A 197 6.19 13.44 11.44
C TYR A 197 4.86 13.36 10.69
N GLY A 198 3.79 12.89 11.34
CA GLY A 198 2.46 12.78 10.73
C GLY A 198 2.35 11.71 9.65
N CYS A 199 3.17 10.67 9.75
CA CYS A 199 3.17 9.55 8.81
C CYS A 199 1.89 8.72 8.89
N THR A 200 1.57 8.01 7.80
CA THR A 200 0.53 6.98 7.75
C THR A 200 1.17 5.59 7.88
N VAL A 201 0.46 4.63 8.46
CA VAL A 201 0.84 3.21 8.42
C VAL A 201 -0.18 2.47 7.56
N CYS A 202 0.32 1.75 6.55
CA CYS A 202 -0.46 0.84 5.71
C CYS A 202 -0.25 -0.59 6.18
N VAL A 203 -1.24 -1.18 6.85
CA VAL A 203 -1.19 -2.56 7.31
C VAL A 203 -1.67 -3.51 6.22
N CYS A 204 -1.09 -4.71 6.14
CA CYS A 204 -1.41 -5.72 5.14
C CYS A 204 -1.72 -7.06 5.80
N PRO A 205 -2.85 -7.17 6.54
CA PRO A 205 -3.11 -8.27 7.46
C PRO A 205 -3.11 -9.66 6.84
N THR A 206 -3.58 -9.81 5.59
CA THR A 206 -3.57 -11.12 4.94
C THR A 206 -2.16 -11.52 4.50
N THR A 207 -1.32 -10.56 4.08
CA THR A 207 0.10 -10.80 3.80
C THR A 207 0.88 -11.12 5.07
N GLU A 208 0.69 -10.34 6.14
CA GLU A 208 1.31 -10.59 7.46
C GLU A 208 0.98 -12.00 7.96
N GLY A 209 -0.28 -12.46 7.74
CA GLY A 209 -0.72 -13.82 8.07
C GLY A 209 -0.12 -14.88 7.17
N ASP A 210 -0.03 -14.66 5.85
CA ASP A 210 0.50 -15.61 4.86
C ASP A 210 2.02 -15.82 5.03
N LEU A 211 2.75 -14.74 5.30
CA LEU A 211 4.20 -14.77 5.50
C LEU A 211 4.61 -15.13 6.95
N GLY A 212 3.69 -15.01 7.90
CA GLY A 212 3.96 -15.25 9.31
C GLY A 212 4.79 -14.14 9.95
N ASP A 213 4.68 -12.91 9.46
CA ASP A 213 5.49 -11.77 9.91
C ASP A 213 5.12 -11.30 11.33
N GLY A 214 3.86 -11.47 11.71
CA GLY A 214 3.38 -11.07 13.02
C GLY A 214 2.09 -10.28 12.98
N ILE A 215 1.86 -9.45 13.98
CA ILE A 215 0.67 -8.60 14.10
C ILE A 215 1.13 -7.19 14.48
N ALA A 216 0.74 -6.19 13.72
CA ALA A 216 1.10 -4.79 13.97
C ALA A 216 0.63 -4.29 15.35
N PRO A 217 1.32 -3.29 15.95
CA PRO A 217 0.98 -2.72 17.27
C PRO A 217 -0.21 -1.73 17.16
N TYR A 218 -1.36 -2.26 16.75
CA TYR A 218 -2.56 -1.46 16.44
C TYR A 218 -2.98 -0.51 17.57
N ALA A 219 -3.01 -0.99 18.81
CA ALA A 219 -3.48 -0.18 19.93
C ALA A 219 -2.54 0.99 20.21
N GLU A 220 -1.25 0.77 20.08
CA GLU A 220 -0.19 1.78 20.26
C GLU A 220 -0.24 2.81 19.13
N LEU A 221 -0.38 2.36 17.87
CA LEU A 221 -0.53 3.23 16.69
C LEU A 221 -1.75 4.14 16.82
N LEU A 222 -2.90 3.58 17.22
CA LEU A 222 -4.14 4.35 17.41
C LEU A 222 -4.05 5.31 18.60
N THR A 223 -3.40 4.91 19.70
CA THR A 223 -3.17 5.77 20.86
C THR A 223 -2.31 6.98 20.47
N ALA A 224 -1.33 6.77 19.60
CA ALA A 224 -0.48 7.82 19.03
C ALA A 224 -1.18 8.61 17.90
N LYS A 225 -2.45 8.28 17.57
CA LYS A 225 -3.27 8.91 16.52
C LYS A 225 -2.66 8.81 15.12
N ILE A 226 -1.89 7.77 14.86
CA ILE A 226 -1.33 7.51 13.54
C ILE A 226 -2.46 7.03 12.62
N PRO A 227 -2.63 7.67 11.42
CA PRO A 227 -3.59 7.20 10.44
C PRO A 227 -3.25 5.79 9.97
N LEU A 228 -4.27 4.91 9.90
CA LEU A 228 -4.13 3.58 9.34
C LEU A 228 -4.77 3.52 7.96
N ALA A 229 -4.11 2.85 7.02
CA ALA A 229 -4.64 2.44 5.74
C ALA A 229 -4.47 0.92 5.57
N ILE A 230 -5.08 0.33 4.56
CA ILE A 230 -4.92 -1.10 4.24
C ILE A 230 -4.26 -1.31 2.89
N GLY A 231 -3.53 -2.40 2.76
CA GLY A 231 -2.98 -2.91 1.52
C GLY A 231 -3.14 -4.43 1.43
N SER A 232 -3.06 -4.99 0.23
CA SER A 232 -3.06 -6.43 -0.02
C SER A 232 -1.66 -6.98 -0.32
N ASP A 233 -0.68 -6.10 -0.47
CA ASP A 233 0.74 -6.34 -0.67
C ASP A 233 1.03 -7.56 -1.60
N SER A 234 1.21 -8.77 -1.07
CA SER A 234 1.48 -9.97 -1.86
C SER A 234 0.29 -10.46 -2.70
N ASN A 235 -0.88 -9.83 -2.59
CA ASN A 235 -2.10 -10.15 -3.34
C ASN A 235 -2.59 -11.61 -3.18
N THR A 236 -2.30 -12.24 -2.06
CA THR A 236 -2.82 -13.58 -1.73
C THR A 236 -4.35 -13.58 -1.71
N ARG A 237 -4.92 -12.47 -1.24
CA ARG A 237 -6.35 -12.17 -1.27
C ARG A 237 -6.59 -10.74 -1.77
N LEU A 238 -7.66 -10.54 -2.52
CA LEU A 238 -8.07 -9.22 -3.05
C LEU A 238 -9.49 -8.91 -2.59
N ASP A 239 -9.72 -8.89 -1.29
CA ASP A 239 -11.01 -8.59 -0.67
C ASP A 239 -10.82 -7.53 0.44
N PRO A 240 -11.30 -6.27 0.25
CA PRO A 240 -11.11 -5.21 1.23
C PRO A 240 -11.87 -5.47 2.53
N ILE A 241 -12.98 -6.21 2.48
CA ILE A 241 -13.73 -6.61 3.69
C ILE A 241 -12.92 -7.63 4.49
N GLU A 242 -12.26 -8.56 3.81
CA GLU A 242 -11.39 -9.56 4.46
C GLU A 242 -10.16 -8.89 5.09
N GLU A 243 -9.46 -7.99 4.38
CA GLU A 243 -8.32 -7.25 4.92
C GLU A 243 -8.70 -6.49 6.20
N LEU A 244 -9.78 -5.72 6.16
CA LEU A 244 -10.26 -4.96 7.32
C LEU A 244 -10.70 -5.85 8.47
N ARG A 245 -11.34 -6.98 8.17
CA ARG A 245 -11.73 -7.99 9.18
C ARG A 245 -10.50 -8.59 9.84
N TRP A 246 -9.49 -8.98 9.06
CA TRP A 246 -8.25 -9.54 9.58
C TRP A 246 -7.48 -8.54 10.45
N ALA A 247 -7.46 -7.26 10.08
CA ALA A 247 -6.87 -6.22 10.92
C ALA A 247 -7.48 -6.21 12.33
N GLU A 248 -8.80 -6.18 12.43
CA GLU A 248 -9.47 -6.20 13.75
C GLU A 248 -9.34 -7.57 14.45
N TYR A 249 -9.42 -8.69 13.72
CA TYR A 249 -9.32 -10.02 14.34
C TYR A 249 -7.90 -10.31 14.85
N SER A 250 -6.87 -10.00 14.10
CA SER A 250 -5.49 -10.15 14.56
C SER A 250 -5.21 -9.27 15.78
N ALA A 251 -5.70 -8.03 15.76
CA ALA A 251 -5.63 -7.14 16.92
C ALA A 251 -6.35 -7.71 18.14
N ARG A 252 -7.56 -8.27 17.99
CA ARG A 252 -8.27 -8.94 19.11
C ARG A 252 -7.46 -10.08 19.71
N MET A 253 -6.83 -10.89 18.85
CA MET A 253 -5.98 -12.00 19.31
C MET A 253 -4.74 -11.51 20.06
N ARG A 254 -4.06 -10.48 19.54
CA ARG A 254 -2.88 -9.89 20.18
C ARG A 254 -3.21 -9.28 21.54
N TYR A 255 -4.28 -8.50 21.64
CA TYR A 255 -4.63 -7.73 22.85
C TYR A 255 -5.63 -8.45 23.77
N GLN A 256 -6.16 -9.60 23.37
CA GLN A 256 -7.14 -10.41 24.12
C GLN A 256 -8.37 -9.58 24.56
N ARG A 257 -8.79 -8.65 23.71
CA ARG A 257 -9.98 -7.80 23.93
C ARG A 257 -10.73 -7.60 22.61
N ARG A 258 -12.01 -7.24 22.71
CA ARG A 258 -12.83 -6.82 21.57
C ARG A 258 -12.65 -5.33 21.30
N ARG A 259 -12.96 -4.89 20.07
CA ARG A 259 -13.01 -3.47 19.68
C ARG A 259 -11.64 -2.80 19.88
N VAL A 260 -10.64 -3.29 19.19
CA VAL A 260 -9.27 -2.72 19.24
C VAL A 260 -9.15 -1.54 18.26
N LEU A 261 -9.62 -1.73 17.03
CA LEU A 261 -9.54 -0.71 15.97
C LEU A 261 -10.76 0.23 16.02
N VAL A 262 -10.87 0.98 17.10
CA VAL A 262 -11.94 1.96 17.34
C VAL A 262 -11.36 3.32 17.71
N ALA A 263 -12.03 4.38 17.26
CA ALA A 263 -11.65 5.75 17.64
C ALA A 263 -12.01 6.09 19.09
N ASP A 264 -13.03 5.42 19.63
CA ASP A 264 -13.55 5.56 20.99
C ASP A 264 -13.90 4.16 21.51
N GLU A 265 -13.57 3.85 22.77
CA GLU A 265 -13.85 2.54 23.39
C GLU A 265 -15.33 2.13 23.39
N LEU A 266 -16.23 3.11 23.34
CA LEU A 266 -17.68 2.88 23.25
C LEU A 266 -18.18 2.70 21.82
N ALA A 267 -17.36 3.03 20.82
CA ALA A 267 -17.73 2.96 19.42
C ALA A 267 -17.69 1.51 18.90
N SER A 268 -18.41 1.29 17.81
CA SER A 268 -18.31 0.07 17.00
C SER A 268 -17.07 0.13 16.09
N PRO A 269 -16.40 -0.99 15.77
CA PRO A 269 -15.28 -1.01 14.83
C PRO A 269 -15.66 -0.65 13.38
N GLY A 270 -16.87 -0.96 12.94
CA GLY A 270 -17.29 -0.81 11.56
C GLY A 270 -17.00 0.56 10.94
N PRO A 271 -17.35 1.68 11.56
CA PRO A 271 -17.03 3.02 11.04
C PRO A 271 -15.53 3.30 10.91
N SER A 272 -14.71 2.83 11.86
CA SER A 272 -13.26 2.97 11.80
C SER A 272 -12.66 2.14 10.66
N LEU A 273 -13.11 0.88 10.51
CA LEU A 273 -12.68 0.00 9.44
C LEU A 273 -13.02 0.60 8.06
N LEU A 274 -14.23 1.16 7.90
CA LEU A 274 -14.59 1.86 6.67
C LEU A 274 -13.64 3.03 6.39
N ASP A 275 -13.33 3.85 7.40
CA ASP A 275 -12.42 5.00 7.25
C ASP A 275 -11.01 4.57 6.81
N TYR A 276 -10.50 3.46 7.34
CA TYR A 276 -9.17 2.92 6.97
C TYR A 276 -9.13 2.44 5.52
N GLY A 277 -10.17 1.74 5.05
CA GLY A 277 -10.29 1.24 3.69
C GLY A 277 -10.72 2.29 2.66
N THR A 278 -11.11 3.50 3.08
CA THR A 278 -11.62 4.54 2.17
C THR A 278 -10.81 5.83 2.30
N ARG A 279 -11.20 6.74 3.17
CA ARG A 279 -10.60 8.08 3.29
C ARG A 279 -9.11 8.03 3.63
N ARG A 280 -8.71 7.14 4.55
CA ARG A 280 -7.29 7.02 4.94
C ARG A 280 -6.45 6.43 3.82
N GLY A 281 -6.95 5.38 3.14
CA GLY A 281 -6.30 4.83 1.96
C GLY A 281 -6.14 5.88 0.84
N ALA A 282 -7.19 6.64 0.53
CA ALA A 282 -7.13 7.71 -0.45
C ALA A 282 -6.09 8.79 -0.05
N THR A 283 -6.08 9.20 1.23
CA THR A 283 -5.08 10.18 1.74
C THR A 283 -3.66 9.66 1.59
N ALA A 284 -3.40 8.39 1.91
CA ALA A 284 -2.08 7.76 1.75
C ALA A 284 -1.60 7.76 0.29
N LEU A 285 -2.52 7.76 -0.66
CA LEU A 285 -2.25 7.82 -2.10
C LEU A 285 -2.29 9.25 -2.68
N GLY A 286 -2.55 10.26 -1.87
CA GLY A 286 -2.68 11.65 -2.34
C GLY A 286 -3.91 11.89 -3.23
N LEU A 287 -4.99 11.14 -3.02
CA LEU A 287 -6.22 11.21 -3.82
C LEU A 287 -7.32 11.99 -3.10
N GLU A 288 -8.02 12.83 -3.86
CA GLU A 288 -9.27 13.48 -3.42
C GLU A 288 -10.46 12.50 -3.54
N ALA A 289 -10.41 11.41 -2.75
CA ALA A 289 -11.35 10.29 -2.79
C ALA A 289 -11.65 9.73 -1.39
N GLY A 290 -12.42 8.67 -1.31
CA GLY A 290 -12.72 7.94 -0.07
C GLY A 290 -13.85 8.49 0.76
N VAL A 291 -14.52 9.56 0.30
CA VAL A 291 -15.76 10.09 0.87
C VAL A 291 -16.70 10.57 -0.23
N ILE A 292 -18.00 10.46 0.00
CA ILE A 292 -19.01 11.00 -0.92
C ILE A 292 -19.27 12.44 -0.51
N ALA A 293 -18.59 13.38 -1.15
CA ALA A 293 -18.68 14.81 -0.86
C ALA A 293 -18.39 15.66 -2.12
N PRO A 294 -18.88 16.91 -2.19
CA PRO A 294 -18.50 17.81 -3.27
C PRO A 294 -16.99 18.02 -3.36
N GLY A 295 -16.45 17.95 -4.57
CA GLY A 295 -15.01 18.09 -4.85
C GLY A 295 -14.22 16.79 -4.81
N MET A 296 -14.79 15.69 -4.31
CA MET A 296 -14.17 14.37 -4.31
C MET A 296 -14.53 13.60 -5.58
N PHE A 297 -13.68 12.63 -5.93
CA PHE A 297 -14.00 11.69 -7.00
C PHE A 297 -15.29 10.92 -6.66
N ALA A 298 -16.14 10.71 -7.67
CA ALA A 298 -17.37 9.95 -7.54
C ALA A 298 -17.09 8.44 -7.62
N ASP A 299 -16.32 7.94 -6.64
CA ASP A 299 -15.94 6.53 -6.51
C ASP A 299 -16.77 5.90 -5.40
N PHE A 300 -17.52 4.85 -5.69
CA PHE A 300 -18.37 4.17 -4.70
C PHE A 300 -18.70 2.74 -5.09
N VAL A 301 -19.11 1.96 -4.10
CA VAL A 301 -19.56 0.59 -4.23
C VAL A 301 -21.00 0.48 -3.75
N ALA A 302 -21.86 -0.18 -4.52
CA ALA A 302 -23.21 -0.52 -4.09
C ALA A 302 -23.23 -1.92 -3.46
N VAL A 303 -23.92 -2.04 -2.33
CA VAL A 303 -24.09 -3.27 -1.56
C VAL A 303 -25.54 -3.73 -1.64
N ASP A 304 -25.77 -5.01 -1.92
CA ASP A 304 -27.11 -5.59 -1.86
C ASP A 304 -27.54 -5.84 -0.41
N LEU A 305 -28.37 -4.95 0.10
CA LEU A 305 -28.87 -5.03 1.47
C LEU A 305 -29.79 -6.23 1.73
N ASN A 306 -30.26 -6.93 0.68
CA ASN A 306 -31.05 -8.15 0.79
C ASN A 306 -30.21 -9.43 0.73
N HIS A 307 -28.88 -9.31 0.58
CA HIS A 307 -28.00 -10.46 0.52
C HIS A 307 -28.09 -11.26 1.83
N PRO A 308 -28.15 -12.62 1.77
CA PRO A 308 -28.28 -13.46 2.97
C PRO A 308 -27.21 -13.24 4.04
N MET A 309 -25.98 -12.88 3.65
CA MET A 309 -24.89 -12.57 4.59
C MET A 309 -25.13 -11.31 5.42
N LEU A 310 -26.05 -10.44 4.98
CA LEU A 310 -26.43 -9.22 5.69
C LEU A 310 -27.76 -9.38 6.45
N ALA A 311 -28.32 -10.58 6.52
CA ALA A 311 -29.61 -10.81 7.16
C ALA A 311 -29.63 -10.31 8.61
N GLY A 312 -30.63 -9.50 8.94
CA GLY A 312 -30.84 -8.97 10.29
C GLY A 312 -30.11 -7.65 10.58
N TRP A 313 -29.43 -7.05 9.61
CA TRP A 313 -28.82 -5.73 9.77
C TRP A 313 -29.84 -4.65 10.11
N ASN A 314 -29.40 -3.61 10.78
CA ASN A 314 -30.12 -2.35 10.98
C ASN A 314 -29.18 -1.16 10.79
N ALA A 315 -29.71 0.06 10.79
CA ALA A 315 -28.91 1.25 10.50
C ALA A 315 -27.76 1.50 11.50
N ASP A 316 -27.91 1.03 12.73
CA ASP A 316 -26.92 1.28 13.79
C ASP A 316 -25.75 0.30 13.75
N ASP A 317 -25.94 -0.91 13.17
CA ASP A 317 -24.95 -1.98 13.14
C ASP A 317 -24.53 -2.43 11.73
N PHE A 318 -25.05 -1.80 10.69
CA PHE A 318 -24.82 -2.18 9.29
C PHE A 318 -23.33 -2.42 8.97
N LEU A 319 -22.46 -1.49 9.36
CA LEU A 319 -21.02 -1.60 9.07
C LEU A 319 -20.37 -2.75 9.82
N ASP A 320 -20.80 -3.06 11.04
CA ASP A 320 -20.32 -4.23 11.74
C ASP A 320 -20.77 -5.53 11.07
N VAL A 321 -22.05 -5.60 10.68
CA VAL A 321 -22.56 -6.77 9.93
C VAL A 321 -21.83 -6.92 8.62
N LEU A 322 -21.55 -5.83 7.90
CA LEU A 322 -20.79 -5.84 6.67
C LEU A 322 -19.37 -6.41 6.89
N PHE A 323 -18.59 -5.81 7.79
CA PHE A 323 -17.19 -6.21 7.96
C PHE A 323 -17.03 -7.55 8.67
N PHE A 324 -17.90 -7.94 9.58
CA PHE A 324 -17.75 -9.18 10.34
C PHE A 324 -18.63 -10.34 9.86
N GLY A 325 -19.67 -10.06 9.08
CA GLY A 325 -20.63 -11.08 8.62
C GLY A 325 -20.59 -11.36 7.12
N ALA A 326 -20.10 -10.43 6.30
CA ALA A 326 -20.14 -10.55 4.84
C ALA A 326 -18.76 -10.72 4.19
N SER A 327 -18.71 -10.92 2.90
CA SER A 327 -17.54 -10.84 2.01
C SER A 327 -17.85 -9.86 0.89
N SER A 328 -16.87 -9.64 0.00
CA SER A 328 -17.05 -8.81 -1.22
C SER A 328 -18.20 -9.28 -2.14
N GLU A 329 -18.72 -10.50 -1.97
CA GLU A 329 -19.87 -11.02 -2.72
C GLU A 329 -21.15 -10.17 -2.56
N VAL A 330 -21.24 -9.35 -1.52
CA VAL A 330 -22.37 -8.43 -1.32
C VAL A 330 -22.31 -7.20 -2.23
N ALA A 331 -21.17 -6.94 -2.89
CA ALA A 331 -21.02 -5.86 -3.84
C ALA A 331 -21.79 -6.16 -5.13
N VAL A 332 -22.64 -5.25 -5.56
CA VAL A 332 -23.47 -5.40 -6.77
C VAL A 332 -23.17 -4.33 -7.82
N GLY A 333 -22.13 -3.58 -7.62
CA GLY A 333 -21.62 -2.63 -8.61
C GLY A 333 -20.56 -1.73 -8.04
N THR A 334 -19.57 -1.41 -8.87
CA THR A 334 -18.46 -0.51 -8.54
C THR A 334 -18.40 0.63 -9.55
N TRP A 335 -18.28 1.86 -9.05
CA TRP A 335 -18.17 3.08 -9.85
C TRP A 335 -16.86 3.79 -9.55
N VAL A 336 -16.19 4.24 -10.62
CA VAL A 336 -14.97 5.05 -10.56
C VAL A 336 -15.17 6.30 -11.40
N GLY A 337 -15.00 7.47 -10.80
CA GLY A 337 -15.26 8.74 -11.46
C GLY A 337 -16.70 8.94 -11.92
N GLY A 338 -17.67 8.25 -11.30
CA GLY A 338 -19.08 8.27 -11.66
C GLY A 338 -19.49 7.30 -12.79
N GLU A 339 -18.54 6.61 -13.38
CA GLU A 339 -18.79 5.58 -14.39
C GLU A 339 -18.86 4.19 -13.75
N ARG A 340 -19.86 3.39 -14.12
CA ARG A 340 -19.97 2.02 -13.64
C ARG A 340 -18.96 1.13 -14.35
N VAL A 341 -17.97 0.62 -13.61
CA VAL A 341 -16.84 -0.18 -14.13
C VAL A 341 -16.97 -1.67 -13.83
N TRP A 342 -17.83 -2.02 -12.88
CA TRP A 342 -18.18 -3.41 -12.56
C TRP A 342 -19.68 -3.55 -12.39
N PRO A 343 -20.31 -4.60 -13.02
CA PRO A 343 -21.75 -4.85 -12.96
C PRO A 343 -22.25 -5.29 -11.60
#